data_becb5ec63100646568937a70e5b1de7e
#
_entry.id   becb5ec63100646568937a70e5b1de7e
#
_cell.length_a   1.000
_cell.length_b   1.000
_cell.length_c   1.000
_cell.angle_alpha   90.00
_cell.angle_beta   90.00
_cell.angle_gamma   90.00
#
_symmetry.space_group_name_H-M   'P 1'
#
loop_
_entity.id
_entity.type
_entity.pdbx_description
1 polymer ?
#
loop_
_entity_poly.entity_id
_entity_poly.type
_entity_poly.pdbx_seq_one_letter_code
_entity_poly.pdbx_strand_id
1 'polypeptide(L)'
;MRKTFADIRVGDTLYWGAPDMDHVSTTIVTDTHLNLDGEHMPKVCEVTFKTNDSFEFDMSNCLLDKHDCVIFTHRVNGNTIYIGTTKMTVANNIIKFLDNKIAFWVSRKERLINRLAEDDMEIRL
;
A
#
# COMPACT_ATOMS: atom_id res chain seq x y z
N MET A 1 -2.94 -16.92 16.17
CA MET A 1 -3.59 -15.61 16.29
C MET A 1 -2.96 -14.62 15.33
N ARG A 2 -3.76 -13.90 14.56
CA ARG A 2 -3.24 -12.94 13.60
C ARG A 2 -2.76 -11.68 14.31
N LYS A 3 -1.57 -11.24 13.96
CA LYS A 3 -1.02 -9.99 14.47
C LYS A 3 -1.61 -8.81 13.70
N THR A 4 -2.18 -7.85 14.42
CA THR A 4 -2.70 -6.62 13.83
C THR A 4 -1.72 -5.48 14.07
N PHE A 5 -1.95 -4.33 13.44
CA PHE A 5 -1.11 -3.16 13.68
C PHE A 5 -1.20 -2.66 15.13
N ALA A 6 -2.32 -2.95 15.82
CA ALA A 6 -2.46 -2.62 17.24
C ALA A 6 -1.48 -3.39 18.12
N ASP A 7 -1.01 -4.55 17.67
CA ASP A 7 -0.09 -5.40 18.41
C ASP A 7 1.38 -5.08 18.16
N ILE A 8 1.67 -4.14 17.28
CA ILE A 8 3.04 -3.77 16.90
C ILE A 8 3.72 -3.03 18.04
N ARG A 9 4.95 -3.44 18.32
CA ARG A 9 5.82 -2.85 19.34
C ARG A 9 7.17 -2.46 18.74
N VAL A 10 7.87 -1.57 19.41
CA VAL A 10 9.27 -1.24 19.06
C VAL A 10 10.09 -2.52 19.01
N GLY A 11 10.88 -2.69 17.97
CA GLY A 11 11.66 -3.88 17.72
C GLY A 11 10.99 -4.92 16.83
N ASP A 12 9.70 -4.78 16.58
CA ASP A 12 8.97 -5.68 15.69
C ASP A 12 9.37 -5.45 14.24
N THR A 13 9.30 -6.54 13.46
CA THR A 13 9.56 -6.50 12.02
C THR A 13 8.26 -6.27 11.28
N LEU A 14 8.26 -5.30 10.37
CA LEU A 14 7.23 -5.13 9.36
C LEU A 14 7.81 -5.46 7.99
N TYR A 15 6.93 -5.75 7.04
CA TYR A 15 7.29 -6.08 5.67
C TYR A 15 6.76 -5.00 4.76
N TRP A 16 7.55 -4.62 3.76
CA TRP A 16 7.16 -3.55 2.85
C TRP A 16 7.61 -3.83 1.44
N GLY A 17 6.94 -3.22 0.50
CA GLY A 17 7.29 -3.30 -0.90
C GLY A 17 6.60 -2.21 -1.70
N ALA A 18 7.01 -2.07 -2.94
CA ALA A 18 6.42 -1.14 -3.88
C ALA A 18 6.19 -1.85 -5.22
N PRO A 19 5.27 -1.35 -6.07
CA PRO A 19 4.97 -2.02 -7.34
C PRO A 19 6.14 -2.11 -8.32
N ASP A 20 7.15 -1.25 -8.15
CA ASP A 20 8.37 -1.27 -8.98
C ASP A 20 9.49 -2.13 -8.42
N MET A 21 9.25 -2.81 -7.30
CA MET A 21 10.21 -3.71 -6.66
C MET A 21 9.89 -5.16 -7.02
N ASP A 22 10.93 -5.98 -7.09
CA ASP A 22 10.82 -7.42 -7.38
C ASP A 22 10.85 -8.29 -6.12
N HIS A 23 10.87 -7.68 -4.95
CA HIS A 23 10.92 -8.38 -3.67
C HIS A 23 10.22 -7.57 -2.58
N VAL A 24 9.89 -8.25 -1.50
CA VAL A 24 9.37 -7.63 -0.27
C VAL A 24 10.51 -7.56 0.73
N SER A 25 10.75 -6.36 1.23
CA SER A 25 11.81 -6.09 2.21
C SER A 25 11.27 -6.09 3.63
N THR A 26 12.18 -6.08 4.58
CA THR A 26 11.84 -5.96 6.00
C THR A 26 12.24 -4.59 6.53
N THR A 27 11.50 -4.13 7.53
CA THR A 27 11.87 -2.93 8.27
C THR A 27 11.55 -3.15 9.75
N ILE A 28 12.27 -2.47 10.62
CA ILE A 28 12.12 -2.64 12.06
C ILE A 28 11.50 -1.38 12.65
N VAL A 29 10.48 -1.56 13.47
CA VAL A 29 9.81 -0.46 14.16
C VAL A 29 10.75 0.12 15.20
N THR A 30 11.03 1.40 15.10
CA THR A 30 11.93 2.11 16.03
C THR A 30 11.18 2.96 17.05
N ASP A 31 9.96 3.35 16.72
CA ASP A 31 9.12 4.14 17.63
C ASP A 31 7.65 3.92 17.32
N THR A 32 6.85 3.94 18.37
CA THR A 32 5.39 3.97 18.28
C THR A 32 4.90 5.10 19.17
N HIS A 33 4.18 6.05 18.60
CA HIS A 33 3.69 7.20 19.34
C HIS A 33 2.17 7.27 19.25
N LEU A 34 1.53 7.17 20.43
CA LEU A 34 0.08 7.25 20.53
C LEU A 34 -0.34 8.72 20.56
N ASN A 35 -1.11 9.12 19.58
CA ASN A 35 -1.72 10.45 19.52
C ASN A 35 -3.18 10.32 19.91
N LEU A 36 -3.55 10.93 21.02
CA LEU A 36 -4.93 11.06 21.43
C LEU A 36 -5.39 12.43 20.97
N ASP A 37 -6.32 12.46 20.05
CA ASP A 37 -6.91 13.72 19.65
C ASP A 37 -7.73 14.25 20.82
N GLY A 38 -7.31 15.44 21.25
CA GLY A 38 -7.68 16.07 22.49
C GLY A 38 -9.15 16.18 22.83
N GLU A 39 -9.61 17.34 22.97
CA GLU A 39 -10.76 17.76 23.73
C GLU A 39 -12.11 17.56 23.04
N HIS A 40 -12.14 17.14 21.76
CA HIS A 40 -13.37 17.05 20.98
C HIS A 40 -13.78 15.60 20.72
N MET A 41 -15.03 15.33 20.88
CA MET A 41 -15.64 14.03 20.57
C MET A 41 -15.96 13.90 19.09
N PRO A 42 -15.83 12.72 18.46
CA PRO A 42 -15.34 11.48 19.05
C PRO A 42 -13.80 11.48 19.15
N LYS A 43 -13.27 10.85 20.18
CA LYS A 43 -11.83 10.71 20.36
C LYS A 43 -11.28 9.82 19.24
N VAL A 44 -10.45 10.38 18.40
CA VAL A 44 -9.73 9.63 17.39
C VAL A 44 -8.40 9.24 18.00
N CYS A 45 -8.16 7.94 18.08
CA CYS A 45 -6.88 7.41 18.49
C CYS A 45 -6.05 7.16 17.24
N GLU A 46 -4.89 7.77 17.14
CA GLU A 46 -3.92 7.53 16.07
C GLU A 46 -2.62 7.05 16.67
N VAL A 47 -1.98 6.13 15.98
CA VAL A 47 -0.63 5.68 16.34
C VAL A 47 0.29 6.01 15.18
N THR A 48 1.37 6.73 15.47
CA THR A 48 2.43 7.00 14.52
C THR A 48 3.49 5.95 14.68
N PHE A 49 3.82 5.26 13.59
CA PHE A 49 4.89 4.27 13.54
C PHE A 49 6.09 4.87 12.82
N LYS A 50 7.27 4.67 13.39
CA LYS A 50 8.54 5.01 12.74
C LYS A 50 9.38 3.76 12.62
N THR A 51 10.14 3.66 11.54
CA THR A 51 10.99 2.50 11.28
C THR A 51 12.44 2.93 10.99
N ASN A 52 13.35 1.95 11.00
CA ASN A 52 14.76 2.19 10.71
C ASN A 52 15.04 2.53 9.24
N ASP A 53 14.07 2.33 8.34
CA ASP A 53 14.17 2.75 6.94
C ASP A 53 13.59 4.15 6.72
N SER A 54 13.42 4.91 7.78
CA SER A 54 12.90 6.28 7.75
C SER A 54 11.43 6.36 7.30
N PHE A 55 10.70 5.27 7.40
CA PHE A 55 9.25 5.30 7.19
C PHE A 55 8.57 5.87 8.43
N GLU A 56 7.61 6.75 8.18
CA GLU A 56 6.76 7.30 9.21
C GLU A 56 5.33 7.30 8.68
N PHE A 57 4.44 6.63 9.37
CA PHE A 57 3.05 6.53 8.95
C PHE A 57 2.12 6.50 10.15
N ASP A 58 0.92 7.03 9.95
CA ASP A 58 -0.10 7.13 10.98
C ASP A 58 -1.23 6.14 10.70
N MET A 59 -1.75 5.53 11.75
CA MET A 59 -2.89 4.63 11.65
C MET A 59 -3.97 5.03 12.63
N SER A 60 -5.19 5.21 12.11
CA SER A 60 -6.37 5.48 12.92
C SER A 60 -6.91 4.17 13.52
N ASN A 61 -7.81 4.28 14.49
CA ASN A 61 -8.43 3.14 15.17
C ASN A 61 -8.97 2.08 14.21
N CYS A 62 -9.62 2.50 13.14
CA CYS A 62 -10.21 1.56 12.18
C CYS A 62 -9.17 0.78 11.38
N LEU A 63 -7.94 1.28 11.29
CA LEU A 63 -6.85 0.61 10.59
C LEU A 63 -5.97 -0.22 11.52
N LEU A 64 -5.94 0.11 12.81
CA LEU A 64 -5.11 -0.61 13.78
C LEU A 64 -5.48 -2.07 13.93
N ASP A 65 -6.77 -2.40 13.77
CA ASP A 65 -7.25 -3.78 13.86
C ASP A 65 -7.02 -4.58 12.58
N LYS A 66 -6.52 -3.95 11.55
CA LYS A 66 -6.21 -4.64 10.30
C LYS A 66 -4.96 -5.50 10.44
N HIS A 67 -5.05 -6.69 9.91
CA HIS A 67 -3.91 -7.61 9.75
C HIS A 67 -3.45 -7.66 8.30
N ASP A 68 -4.02 -6.79 7.50
CA ASP A 68 -3.75 -6.67 6.08
C ASP A 68 -2.70 -5.58 5.84
N CYS A 69 -2.37 -5.39 4.58
CA CYS A 69 -1.42 -4.39 4.14
C CYS A 69 -2.07 -3.00 4.13
N VAL A 70 -1.32 -1.99 4.49
CA VAL A 70 -1.72 -0.59 4.32
C VAL A 70 -0.83 0.07 3.27
N ILE A 71 -1.36 1.12 2.66
CA ILE A 71 -0.69 1.86 1.59
C ILE A 71 -0.45 3.27 2.09
N PHE A 72 0.77 3.75 1.92
CA PHE A 72 1.09 5.14 2.25
C PHE A 72 2.09 5.70 1.23
N THR A 73 2.18 7.04 1.19
CA THR A 73 3.16 7.72 0.34
C THR A 73 4.36 8.10 1.19
N HIS A 74 5.55 7.68 0.77
CA HIS A 74 6.79 7.98 1.47
C HIS A 74 7.07 9.49 1.39
N ARG A 75 7.29 10.12 2.54
CA ARG A 75 7.43 11.58 2.64
C ARG A 75 8.64 12.14 1.88
N VAL A 76 9.72 11.38 1.81
CA VAL A 76 10.98 11.86 1.24
C VAL A 76 10.97 11.81 -0.28
N ASN A 77 10.52 10.69 -0.87
CA ASN A 77 10.60 10.47 -2.31
C ASN A 77 9.24 10.40 -3.02
N GLY A 78 8.14 10.48 -2.29
CA GLY A 78 6.80 10.44 -2.87
C GLY A 78 6.34 9.08 -3.39
N ASN A 79 7.11 8.02 -3.18
CA ASN A 79 6.78 6.69 -3.66
C ASN A 79 5.65 6.08 -2.85
N THR A 80 4.81 5.30 -3.52
CA THR A 80 3.76 4.52 -2.86
C THR A 80 4.36 3.25 -2.26
N ILE A 81 4.13 3.04 -0.98
CA ILE A 81 4.66 1.92 -0.21
C ILE A 81 3.50 1.09 0.32
N TYR A 82 3.62 -0.22 0.16
CA TYR A 82 2.75 -1.22 0.79
C TYR A 82 3.47 -1.77 2.00
N ILE A 83 2.88 -1.67 3.18
CA ILE A 83 3.48 -2.18 4.41
C ILE A 83 2.47 -3.06 5.14
N GLY A 84 2.93 -4.14 5.72
CA GLY A 84 2.07 -5.10 6.40
C GLY A 84 2.80 -5.89 7.47
N THR A 85 2.02 -6.66 8.20
CA THR A 85 2.52 -7.47 9.32
C THR A 85 3.10 -8.81 8.86
N THR A 86 2.82 -9.23 7.64
CA THR A 86 3.39 -10.45 7.05
C THR A 86 3.88 -10.17 5.64
N LYS A 87 4.90 -10.90 5.24
CA LYS A 87 5.47 -10.80 3.90
C LYS A 87 4.44 -11.17 2.82
N MET A 88 3.67 -12.22 3.08
CA MET A 88 2.67 -12.71 2.14
C MET A 88 1.55 -11.68 1.90
N THR A 89 1.10 -11.00 2.94
CA THR A 89 0.05 -9.99 2.83
C THR A 89 0.50 -8.84 1.93
N VAL A 90 1.72 -8.35 2.12
CA VAL A 90 2.30 -7.28 1.30
C VAL A 90 2.43 -7.73 -0.14
N ALA A 91 3.03 -8.91 -0.37
CA ALA A 91 3.23 -9.45 -1.71
C ALA A 91 1.90 -9.62 -2.45
N ASN A 92 0.90 -10.19 -1.79
CA ASN A 92 -0.42 -10.42 -2.40
C ASN A 92 -1.12 -9.11 -2.80
N ASN A 93 -1.00 -8.08 -1.97
CA ASN A 93 -1.59 -6.77 -2.29
C ASN A 93 -0.90 -6.12 -3.50
N ILE A 94 0.42 -6.23 -3.59
CA ILE A 94 1.18 -5.72 -4.74
C ILE A 94 0.81 -6.50 -6.00
N ILE A 95 0.74 -7.82 -5.92
CA ILE A 95 0.38 -8.68 -7.06
C ILE A 95 -1.02 -8.31 -7.57
N LYS A 96 -1.97 -8.14 -6.67
CA LYS A 96 -3.33 -7.73 -7.03
C LYS A 96 -3.34 -6.38 -7.75
N PHE A 97 -2.57 -5.42 -7.27
CA PHE A 97 -2.42 -4.13 -7.92
C PHE A 97 -1.86 -4.28 -9.33
N LEU A 98 -0.79 -5.08 -9.49
CA LEU A 98 -0.16 -5.31 -10.78
C LEU A 98 -1.10 -6.03 -11.75
N ASP A 99 -1.84 -7.03 -11.28
CA ASP A 99 -2.82 -7.73 -12.10
C ASP A 99 -3.91 -6.78 -12.62
N ASN A 100 -4.38 -5.88 -11.78
CA ASN A 100 -5.36 -4.87 -12.19
C ASN A 100 -4.78 -3.90 -13.21
N LYS A 101 -3.51 -3.53 -13.07
CA LYS A 101 -2.82 -2.69 -14.05
C LYS A 101 -2.64 -3.38 -15.39
N ILE A 102 -2.25 -4.65 -15.38
CA ILE A 102 -2.09 -5.46 -16.58
C ILE A 102 -3.44 -5.57 -17.30
N ALA A 103 -4.51 -5.90 -16.60
CA ALA A 103 -5.85 -6.00 -17.17
C ALA A 103 -6.30 -4.68 -17.81
N PHE A 104 -6.03 -3.56 -17.14
CA PHE A 104 -6.33 -2.22 -17.65
C PHE A 104 -5.60 -1.95 -18.98
N TRP A 105 -4.30 -2.22 -19.04
CA TRP A 105 -3.51 -1.95 -20.22
C TRP A 105 -3.85 -2.89 -21.37
N VAL A 106 -4.14 -4.16 -21.09
CA VAL A 106 -4.59 -5.13 -22.11
C VAL A 106 -5.92 -4.65 -22.72
N SER A 107 -6.87 -4.26 -21.89
CA SER A 107 -8.16 -3.74 -22.35
C SER A 107 -7.98 -2.49 -23.21
N ARG A 108 -7.13 -1.58 -22.80
CA ARG A 108 -6.82 -0.37 -23.56
C ARG A 108 -6.19 -0.69 -24.91
N LYS A 109 -5.24 -1.64 -24.92
CA LYS A 109 -4.60 -2.09 -26.14
C LYS A 109 -5.61 -2.65 -27.14
N GLU A 110 -6.53 -3.49 -26.66
CA GLU A 110 -7.58 -4.07 -27.49
C GLU A 110 -8.48 -3.00 -28.10
N ARG A 111 -8.87 -2.00 -27.30
CA ARG A 111 -9.67 -0.88 -27.81
C ARG A 111 -8.95 -0.08 -28.90
N LEU A 112 -7.64 0.14 -28.72
CA LEU A 112 -6.84 0.83 -29.74
C LEU A 112 -6.74 0.02 -31.02
N ILE A 113 -6.54 -1.27 -30.93
CA ILE A 113 -6.47 -2.17 -32.11
C ILE A 113 -7.79 -2.13 -32.87
N ASN A 114 -8.92 -2.22 -32.16
CA ASN A 114 -10.24 -2.16 -32.76
C ASN A 114 -10.47 -0.81 -33.44
N ARG A 115 -10.07 0.27 -32.81
CA ARG A 115 -10.20 1.62 -33.36
C ARG A 115 -9.38 1.81 -34.62
N LEU A 116 -8.14 1.31 -34.64
CA LEU A 116 -7.30 1.37 -35.82
C LEU A 116 -7.88 0.56 -36.98
N ALA A 117 -8.46 -0.59 -36.70
CA ALA A 117 -9.12 -1.40 -37.70
C ALA A 117 -10.31 -0.67 -38.33
N GLU A 118 -11.11 0.02 -37.53
CA GLU A 118 -12.24 0.84 -38.02
C GLU A 118 -11.75 2.00 -38.90
N ASP A 119 -10.72 2.72 -38.43
CA ASP A 119 -10.13 3.85 -39.15
C ASP A 119 -9.54 3.39 -40.49
N ASP A 120 -8.86 2.26 -40.50
CA ASP A 120 -8.29 1.67 -41.71
C ASP A 120 -9.36 1.27 -42.72
N MET A 121 -10.47 0.74 -42.24
CA MET A 121 -11.62 0.44 -43.09
C MET A 121 -12.25 1.71 -43.70
N GLU A 122 -12.33 2.79 -42.92
CA GLU A 122 -12.85 4.08 -43.41
C GLU A 122 -11.94 4.68 -44.49
N ILE A 123 -10.61 4.57 -44.33
CA ILE A 123 -9.67 5.08 -45.31
C ILE A 123 -9.71 4.33 -46.62
N ARG A 124 -10.06 3.05 -46.59
CA ARG A 124 -10.16 2.22 -47.78
C ARG A 124 -11.44 2.44 -48.60
N LEU A 125 -12.37 3.10 -48.01
CA LEU A 125 -13.60 3.47 -48.67
C LEU A 125 -13.43 4.78 -49.44
#